data_6b9098b0a6d607ea10027e2e9e0f4979
#
_entry.id   6b9098b0a6d607ea10027e2e9e0f4979
#
_cell.length_a   1.000
_cell.length_b   1.000
_cell.length_c   1.000
_cell.angle_alpha   90.00
_cell.angle_beta   90.00
_cell.angle_gamma   90.00
#
_symmetry.space_group_name_H-M   'P 1'
#
loop_
_entity.id
_entity.type
_entity.pdbx_description
1 polymer ?
#
loop_
_entity_poly.entity_id
_entity_poly.type
_entity_poly.pdbx_seq_one_letter_code
_entity_poly.pdbx_strand_id
1 'polypeptide(L)'
;MGRKPKDQEPVQDTGPSAKSRLSSFLKENKDDHYNYEEEIYYKVSTGSLNLDIATSGGLCPGLHRFIGMNEGGKTSEALEVMKNFLKTVKDSKALLFKAEGRLSKEIKERSGIKFVTSAEEWEDGTCFVFECNIFETVSELMKDLIQNNDEGKRYMFVLDSVDGLMTKGDSLKSMTEATKVAGGAVISSMLMKRISLALSKRGHMAIFISQVRSDIKLDPYAANKDIRQTTATGGNALLHFANWILEFEPKFGKDLILEKPNERYDQVKNKIIGHNVKIVIKKSTNETTNSKVQYPIKYGRKDGSSVWREYEVIDQILSWEFASAKGAWVTFTDEIIEELKKENLELKKQHQGVDNLRSYLEDNRPIVDYFYNKFINTLAL
;
A
#
# COMPACT_ATOMS: atom_id res chain seq x y z
N MET A 1 42.84 -75.37 -8.19
CA MET A 1 42.50 -74.61 -6.97
C MET A 1 42.40 -73.16 -7.32
N GLY A 2 41.18 -72.70 -7.53
CA GLY A 2 40.89 -71.29 -7.86
C GLY A 2 40.75 -70.47 -6.60
N ARG A 3 41.45 -69.34 -6.52
CA ARG A 3 41.29 -68.34 -5.46
C ARG A 3 39.96 -67.58 -5.68
N LYS A 4 39.07 -67.57 -4.66
CA LYS A 4 37.89 -66.73 -4.62
C LYS A 4 38.32 -65.25 -4.54
N PRO A 5 37.61 -64.33 -5.23
CA PRO A 5 37.81 -62.90 -5.06
C PRO A 5 37.41 -62.50 -3.64
N LYS A 6 38.20 -61.66 -2.98
CA LYS A 6 37.83 -60.98 -1.73
C LYS A 6 36.69 -59.96 -2.05
N ASP A 7 35.60 -60.14 -1.37
CA ASP A 7 34.53 -59.09 -1.33
C ASP A 7 35.15 -57.84 -0.72
N GLN A 8 35.20 -56.76 -1.55
CA GLN A 8 35.53 -55.49 -1.05
C GLN A 8 34.26 -54.96 -0.38
N GLU A 9 34.28 -54.77 0.94
CA GLU A 9 33.25 -54.01 1.66
C GLU A 9 33.16 -52.61 1.09
N PRO A 10 31.96 -52.06 0.88
CA PRO A 10 31.83 -50.69 0.42
C PRO A 10 32.41 -49.75 1.47
N VAL A 11 33.42 -49.00 1.08
CA VAL A 11 33.96 -47.90 1.89
C VAL A 11 32.80 -46.92 2.16
N GLN A 12 32.28 -46.91 3.39
CA GLN A 12 31.36 -45.91 3.83
C GLN A 12 32.09 -44.56 3.79
N ASP A 13 31.68 -43.72 2.87
CA ASP A 13 32.12 -42.33 2.79
C ASP A 13 31.65 -41.61 4.06
N THR A 14 32.54 -41.49 5.05
CA THR A 14 32.28 -40.84 6.36
C THR A 14 32.37 -39.34 6.29
N GLY A 15 32.21 -38.73 5.10
CA GLY A 15 32.14 -37.30 4.95
C GLY A 15 30.92 -36.71 5.65
N PRO A 16 30.98 -35.45 6.12
CA PRO A 16 29.84 -34.81 6.78
C PRO A 16 28.61 -34.83 5.86
N SER A 17 27.46 -35.23 6.41
CA SER A 17 26.20 -35.27 5.63
C SER A 17 25.86 -33.92 5.03
N ALA A 18 25.07 -33.91 3.95
CA ALA A 18 24.61 -32.63 3.34
C ALA A 18 23.94 -31.70 4.37
N LYS A 19 23.17 -32.26 5.32
CA LYS A 19 22.53 -31.52 6.42
C LYS A 19 23.59 -30.90 7.35
N SER A 20 24.65 -31.63 7.70
CA SER A 20 25.73 -31.09 8.54
C SER A 20 26.50 -29.98 7.85
N ARG A 21 26.81 -30.14 6.56
CA ARG A 21 27.46 -29.10 5.74
C ARG A 21 26.63 -27.84 5.64
N LEU A 22 25.32 -27.98 5.37
CA LEU A 22 24.40 -26.81 5.32
C LEU A 22 24.32 -26.11 6.67
N SER A 23 24.20 -26.87 7.78
CA SER A 23 24.15 -26.31 9.13
C SER A 23 25.42 -25.51 9.50
N SER A 24 26.60 -26.06 9.16
CA SER A 24 27.87 -25.33 9.38
C SER A 24 27.96 -24.05 8.53
N PHE A 25 27.62 -24.18 7.24
CA PHE A 25 27.61 -23.01 6.33
C PHE A 25 26.70 -21.88 6.82
N LEU A 26 25.47 -22.20 7.25
CA LEU A 26 24.54 -21.19 7.77
C LEU A 26 25.06 -20.54 9.06
N LYS A 27 25.75 -21.29 9.93
CA LYS A 27 26.34 -20.72 11.15
C LYS A 27 27.52 -19.80 10.85
N GLU A 28 28.38 -20.19 9.92
CA GLU A 28 29.55 -19.40 9.51
C GLU A 28 29.18 -18.10 8.79
N ASN A 29 28.03 -18.09 8.11
CA ASN A 29 27.55 -16.94 7.33
C ASN A 29 26.30 -16.32 7.97
N LYS A 30 26.17 -16.34 9.30
CA LYS A 30 24.98 -15.92 10.03
C LYS A 30 24.54 -14.47 9.71
N ASP A 31 25.47 -13.60 9.43
CA ASP A 31 25.20 -12.17 9.15
C ASP A 31 24.79 -11.91 7.68
N ASP A 32 24.93 -12.90 6.81
CA ASP A 32 24.64 -12.78 5.38
C ASP A 32 23.24 -13.30 4.99
N HIS A 33 22.49 -13.89 5.94
CA HIS A 33 21.15 -14.45 5.68
C HIS A 33 20.19 -14.26 6.87
N TYR A 34 18.89 -14.47 6.60
CA TYR A 34 17.80 -14.25 7.58
C TYR A 34 17.17 -15.57 8.08
N ASN A 35 17.82 -16.74 7.88
CA ASN A 35 17.24 -18.05 8.22
C ASN A 35 17.10 -18.30 9.73
N TYR A 36 17.79 -17.54 10.56
CA TYR A 36 17.68 -17.61 12.02
C TYR A 36 16.75 -16.52 12.61
N GLU A 37 16.27 -15.58 11.78
CA GLU A 37 15.31 -14.57 12.21
C GLU A 37 13.89 -15.12 12.08
N GLU A 38 13.06 -14.84 13.07
CA GLU A 38 11.62 -15.12 13.02
C GLU A 38 10.96 -14.25 11.95
N GLU A 39 10.14 -14.83 11.10
CA GLU A 39 9.39 -14.05 10.11
C GLU A 39 8.26 -13.29 10.79
N ILE A 40 8.28 -11.98 10.68
CA ILE A 40 7.25 -11.10 11.21
C ILE A 40 6.23 -10.83 10.12
N TYR A 41 5.03 -11.38 10.31
CA TYR A 41 3.94 -11.21 9.36
C TYR A 41 2.73 -10.54 10.00
N TYR A 42 2.24 -9.51 9.34
CA TYR A 42 0.99 -8.82 9.65
C TYR A 42 0.46 -8.16 8.39
N LYS A 43 -0.76 -7.68 8.42
CA LYS A 43 -1.34 -6.88 7.36
C LYS A 43 -1.81 -5.54 7.90
N VAL A 44 -1.64 -4.51 7.08
CA VAL A 44 -2.07 -3.15 7.35
C VAL A 44 -3.18 -2.80 6.36
N SER A 45 -4.34 -2.44 6.89
CA SER A 45 -5.46 -1.97 6.07
C SER A 45 -5.06 -0.76 5.24
N THR A 46 -5.47 -0.74 4.00
CA THR A 46 -5.36 0.42 3.11
C THR A 46 -6.35 1.54 3.48
N GLY A 47 -7.31 1.24 4.35
CA GLY A 47 -8.39 2.13 4.74
C GLY A 47 -9.63 2.01 3.86
N SER A 48 -9.50 1.48 2.65
CA SER A 48 -10.59 1.14 1.75
C SER A 48 -10.94 -0.34 1.87
N LEU A 49 -12.21 -0.65 2.12
CA LEU A 49 -12.70 -2.03 2.17
C LEU A 49 -12.51 -2.75 0.84
N ASN A 50 -12.81 -2.08 -0.27
CA ASN A 50 -12.66 -2.66 -1.60
C ASN A 50 -11.21 -2.99 -1.94
N LEU A 51 -10.27 -2.12 -1.56
CA LEU A 51 -8.84 -2.36 -1.77
C LEU A 51 -8.30 -3.43 -0.83
N ASP A 52 -8.76 -3.47 0.42
CA ASP A 52 -8.41 -4.52 1.38
C ASP A 52 -8.89 -5.90 0.92
N ILE A 53 -10.12 -5.99 0.36
CA ILE A 53 -10.61 -7.22 -0.29
C ILE A 53 -9.67 -7.65 -1.43
N ALA A 54 -9.32 -6.72 -2.33
CA ALA A 54 -8.45 -7.02 -3.47
C ALA A 54 -7.01 -7.38 -3.07
N THR A 55 -6.54 -6.91 -1.91
CA THR A 55 -5.22 -7.22 -1.36
C THR A 55 -5.25 -8.34 -0.31
N SER A 56 -6.39 -9.03 -0.17
CA SER A 56 -6.58 -10.12 0.80
C SER A 56 -6.33 -9.67 2.24
N GLY A 57 -6.86 -8.51 2.63
CA GLY A 57 -6.81 -7.94 3.98
C GLY A 57 -5.79 -6.82 4.18
N GLY A 58 -5.24 -6.24 3.12
CA GLY A 58 -4.31 -5.10 3.18
C GLY A 58 -2.87 -5.42 2.77
N LEU A 59 -1.95 -4.51 3.05
CA LEU A 59 -0.55 -4.61 2.66
C LEU A 59 0.28 -5.29 3.76
N CYS A 60 1.18 -6.19 3.37
CA CYS A 60 2.11 -6.90 4.27
C CYS A 60 3.46 -6.17 4.39
N PRO A 61 4.34 -6.56 5.34
CA PRO A 61 5.71 -6.08 5.38
C PRO A 61 6.45 -6.26 4.06
N GLY A 62 7.24 -5.27 3.69
CA GLY A 62 8.00 -5.25 2.44
C GLY A 62 7.88 -3.94 1.68
N LEU A 63 8.26 -3.98 0.40
CA LEU A 63 8.22 -2.82 -0.49
C LEU A 63 6.94 -2.81 -1.32
N HIS A 64 6.29 -1.66 -1.37
CA HIS A 64 5.15 -1.38 -2.23
C HIS A 64 5.43 -0.16 -3.10
N ARG A 65 4.82 -0.12 -4.27
CA ARG A 65 4.99 0.98 -5.20
C ARG A 65 3.64 1.55 -5.61
N PHE A 66 3.47 2.87 -5.44
CA PHE A 66 2.30 3.61 -5.89
C PHE A 66 2.68 4.47 -7.08
N ILE A 67 2.12 4.17 -8.24
CA ILE A 67 2.42 4.86 -9.48
C ILE A 67 1.17 5.54 -10.04
N GLY A 68 1.33 6.52 -10.91
CA GLY A 68 0.22 7.19 -11.57
C GLY A 68 0.47 8.67 -11.83
N MET A 69 -0.45 9.29 -12.54
CA MET A 69 -0.39 10.72 -12.83
C MET A 69 -0.63 11.57 -11.58
N ASN A 70 -0.38 12.88 -11.68
CA ASN A 70 -0.65 13.81 -10.60
C ASN A 70 -2.14 13.79 -10.20
N GLU A 71 -2.42 14.08 -8.93
CA GLU A 71 -3.76 14.14 -8.35
C GLU A 71 -4.58 12.84 -8.38
N GLY A 72 -3.98 11.69 -8.71
CA GLY A 72 -4.65 10.38 -8.68
C GLY A 72 -4.91 9.81 -7.28
N GLY A 73 -4.39 10.44 -6.22
CA GLY A 73 -4.61 10.00 -4.83
C GLY A 73 -3.43 9.24 -4.19
N LYS A 74 -2.31 9.04 -4.89
CA LYS A 74 -1.13 8.27 -4.40
C LYS A 74 -0.66 8.63 -3.00
N THR A 75 -0.36 9.93 -2.77
CA THR A 75 0.09 10.43 -1.47
C THR A 75 -0.98 10.25 -0.40
N SER A 76 -2.25 10.50 -0.73
CA SER A 76 -3.36 10.34 0.23
C SER A 76 -3.52 8.90 0.66
N GLU A 77 -3.42 7.95 -0.26
CA GLU A 77 -3.47 6.52 0.04
C GLU A 77 -2.26 6.05 0.84
N ALA A 78 -1.06 6.51 0.50
CA ALA A 78 0.15 6.18 1.28
C ALA A 78 0.05 6.68 2.73
N LEU A 79 -0.52 7.85 2.95
CA LEU A 79 -0.76 8.40 4.29
C LEU A 79 -1.89 7.64 5.01
N GLU A 80 -2.91 7.17 4.31
CA GLU A 80 -3.97 6.34 4.89
C GLU A 80 -3.41 5.01 5.40
N VAL A 81 -2.59 4.32 4.59
CA VAL A 81 -1.87 3.11 5.02
C VAL A 81 -0.95 3.42 6.21
N MET A 82 -0.19 4.53 6.17
CA MET A 82 0.70 4.94 7.26
C MET A 82 -0.06 5.18 8.56
N LYS A 83 -1.20 5.86 8.52
CA LYS A 83 -2.07 6.06 9.69
C LYS A 83 -2.50 4.73 10.28
N ASN A 84 -2.96 3.80 9.43
CA ASN A 84 -3.40 2.49 9.87
C ASN A 84 -2.24 1.67 10.45
N PHE A 85 -1.04 1.74 9.83
CA PHE A 85 0.17 1.12 10.36
C PHE A 85 0.50 1.63 11.77
N LEU A 86 0.59 2.94 11.96
CA LEU A 86 0.89 3.55 13.25
C LEU A 86 -0.16 3.23 14.33
N LYS A 87 -1.41 2.98 13.93
CA LYS A 87 -2.51 2.64 14.83
C LYS A 87 -2.56 1.16 15.22
N THR A 88 -2.21 0.26 14.31
CA THR A 88 -2.45 -1.19 14.48
C THR A 88 -1.18 -1.98 14.78
N VAL A 89 -0.02 -1.51 14.34
CA VAL A 89 1.26 -2.18 14.56
C VAL A 89 1.90 -1.63 15.82
N LYS A 90 2.17 -2.50 16.79
CA LYS A 90 2.82 -2.12 18.04
C LYS A 90 4.27 -1.68 17.82
N ASP A 91 4.76 -0.81 18.69
CA ASP A 91 6.14 -0.33 18.66
C ASP A 91 6.54 0.22 17.29
N SER A 92 5.60 0.95 16.66
CA SER A 92 5.72 1.42 15.29
C SER A 92 6.05 2.91 15.22
N LYS A 93 6.94 3.25 14.29
CA LYS A 93 7.32 4.61 13.93
C LYS A 93 7.26 4.77 12.40
N ALA A 94 6.99 5.98 11.92
CA ALA A 94 6.99 6.23 10.49
C ALA A 94 7.94 7.35 10.09
N LEU A 95 8.43 7.31 8.85
CA LEU A 95 9.18 8.38 8.20
C LEU A 95 8.53 8.71 6.85
N LEU A 96 8.25 9.99 6.67
CA LEU A 96 7.85 10.55 5.38
C LEU A 96 9.03 11.30 4.78
N PHE A 97 9.67 10.72 3.77
CA PHE A 97 10.68 11.39 2.98
C PHE A 97 10.00 12.27 1.93
N LYS A 98 10.07 13.58 2.14
CA LYS A 98 9.45 14.56 1.26
C LYS A 98 10.52 15.13 0.33
N ALA A 99 10.60 14.57 -0.89
CA ALA A 99 11.56 14.99 -1.91
C ALA A 99 11.00 16.12 -2.80
N GLU A 100 9.68 16.28 -2.85
CA GLU A 100 9.00 17.30 -3.66
C GLU A 100 8.01 18.11 -2.82
N GLY A 101 8.13 19.43 -2.87
CA GLY A 101 7.21 20.37 -2.24
C GLY A 101 7.07 20.19 -0.73
N ARG A 102 6.14 20.92 -0.13
CA ARG A 102 5.83 20.85 1.31
C ARG A 102 4.58 20.01 1.57
N LEU A 103 4.53 19.37 2.71
CA LEU A 103 3.31 18.76 3.21
C LEU A 103 2.36 19.85 3.71
N SER A 104 1.24 20.07 3.01
CA SER A 104 0.31 21.14 3.34
C SER A 104 -0.39 20.88 4.69
N LYS A 105 -0.86 21.96 5.32
CA LYS A 105 -1.60 21.88 6.58
C LYS A 105 -2.88 21.05 6.42
N GLU A 106 -3.56 21.22 5.32
CA GLU A 106 -4.82 20.52 4.99
C GLU A 106 -4.59 19.01 4.86
N ILE A 107 -3.47 18.58 4.26
CA ILE A 107 -3.12 17.16 4.17
C ILE A 107 -2.80 16.61 5.56
N LYS A 108 -2.07 17.35 6.39
CA LYS A 108 -1.77 16.97 7.78
C LYS A 108 -3.05 16.75 8.59
N GLU A 109 -3.95 17.73 8.60
CA GLU A 109 -5.23 17.65 9.31
C GLU A 109 -6.12 16.52 8.79
N ARG A 110 -6.15 16.30 7.48
CA ARG A 110 -6.96 15.26 6.85
C ARG A 110 -6.47 13.86 7.15
N SER A 111 -5.14 13.65 7.22
CA SER A 111 -4.55 12.34 7.38
C SER A 111 -4.78 11.69 8.75
N GLY A 112 -4.95 12.50 9.81
CA GLY A 112 -5.04 12.02 11.19
C GLY A 112 -3.72 11.46 11.74
N ILE A 113 -2.58 11.80 11.12
CA ILE A 113 -1.24 11.40 11.55
C ILE A 113 -0.62 12.51 12.40
N LYS A 114 0.01 12.14 13.51
CA LYS A 114 0.86 13.06 14.28
C LYS A 114 2.22 13.17 13.59
N PHE A 115 2.42 14.26 12.83
CA PHE A 115 3.69 14.58 12.20
C PHE A 115 4.60 15.34 13.16
N VAL A 116 5.87 14.97 13.16
CA VAL A 116 6.92 15.62 13.93
C VAL A 116 8.12 15.97 13.03
N THR A 117 8.89 16.99 13.43
CA THR A 117 10.06 17.48 12.67
C THR A 117 11.33 17.51 13.54
N SER A 118 11.22 17.22 14.82
CA SER A 118 12.33 17.08 15.76
C SER A 118 12.52 15.60 16.11
N ALA A 119 13.76 15.17 16.25
CA ALA A 119 14.09 13.78 16.58
C ALA A 119 13.61 13.41 18.00
N GLU A 120 13.59 14.38 18.91
CA GLU A 120 13.16 14.21 20.31
C GLU A 120 11.67 13.93 20.41
N GLU A 121 10.86 14.41 19.44
CA GLU A 121 9.42 14.19 19.38
C GLU A 121 9.04 12.91 18.62
N TRP A 122 10.02 12.22 18.02
CA TRP A 122 9.77 11.02 17.25
C TRP A 122 9.57 9.80 18.14
N GLU A 123 8.36 9.66 18.63
CA GLU A 123 7.89 8.58 19.49
C GLU A 123 7.08 7.53 18.71
N ASP A 124 6.75 6.42 19.39
CA ASP A 124 5.86 5.39 18.83
C ASP A 124 4.50 6.01 18.44
N GLY A 125 3.98 5.59 17.30
CA GLY A 125 2.73 6.14 16.76
C GLY A 125 2.87 7.49 16.05
N THR A 126 4.10 8.02 15.86
CA THR A 126 4.34 9.30 15.17
C THR A 126 5.07 9.13 13.84
N CYS A 127 4.95 10.14 12.98
CA CYS A 127 5.64 10.21 11.68
C CYS A 127 6.63 11.36 11.66
N PHE A 128 7.91 11.06 11.49
CA PHE A 128 8.94 12.06 11.24
C PHE A 128 8.90 12.51 9.77
N VAL A 129 8.83 13.82 9.55
CA VAL A 129 8.89 14.40 8.21
C VAL A 129 10.32 14.77 7.90
N PHE A 130 10.93 14.07 6.96
CA PHE A 130 12.29 14.33 6.50
C PHE A 130 12.27 14.99 5.12
N GLU A 131 12.47 16.29 5.09
CA GLU A 131 12.53 17.09 3.86
C GLU A 131 13.93 16.97 3.26
N CYS A 132 14.13 16.03 2.35
CA CYS A 132 15.41 15.74 1.71
C CYS A 132 15.20 15.19 0.31
N ASN A 133 15.91 15.73 -0.67
CA ASN A 133 15.88 15.26 -2.06
C ASN A 133 17.22 14.60 -2.49
N ILE A 134 18.13 14.32 -1.55
CA ILE A 134 19.39 13.63 -1.84
C ILE A 134 19.20 12.14 -1.61
N PHE A 135 19.30 11.37 -2.70
CA PHE A 135 19.01 9.94 -2.72
C PHE A 135 19.89 9.14 -1.74
N GLU A 136 21.21 9.41 -1.73
CA GLU A 136 22.15 8.70 -0.86
C GLU A 136 21.80 8.92 0.62
N THR A 137 21.46 10.15 1.02
CA THR A 137 21.10 10.49 2.40
C THR A 137 19.83 9.77 2.85
N VAL A 138 18.80 9.76 2.01
CA VAL A 138 17.56 9.02 2.27
C VAL A 138 17.84 7.52 2.41
N SER A 139 18.66 6.97 1.50
CA SER A 139 18.99 5.54 1.46
C SER A 139 19.82 5.10 2.67
N GLU A 140 20.77 5.90 3.10
CA GLU A 140 21.60 5.63 4.27
C GLU A 140 20.77 5.62 5.54
N LEU A 141 19.87 6.59 5.74
CA LEU A 141 18.98 6.63 6.90
C LEU A 141 18.04 5.41 6.94
N MET A 142 17.40 5.07 5.80
CA MET A 142 16.56 3.87 5.73
C MET A 142 17.32 2.60 6.09
N LYS A 143 18.52 2.44 5.51
CA LYS A 143 19.38 1.29 5.76
C LYS A 143 19.79 1.21 7.23
N ASP A 144 20.21 2.32 7.83
CA ASP A 144 20.64 2.37 9.22
C ASP A 144 19.50 1.95 10.16
N LEU A 145 18.31 2.53 10.03
CA LEU A 145 17.15 2.19 10.83
C LEU A 145 16.70 0.74 10.69
N ILE A 146 16.88 0.13 9.51
CA ILE A 146 16.54 -1.28 9.28
C ILE A 146 17.59 -2.21 9.88
N GLN A 147 18.88 -1.89 9.75
CA GLN A 147 19.98 -2.78 10.15
C GLN A 147 20.32 -2.65 11.63
N ASN A 148 20.30 -1.44 12.17
CA ASN A 148 20.68 -1.12 13.55
C ASN A 148 19.44 -0.90 14.44
N ASN A 149 18.44 -1.77 14.30
CA ASN A 149 17.17 -1.68 15.01
C ASN A 149 17.23 -2.35 16.39
N ASP A 150 18.05 -1.84 17.28
CA ASP A 150 18.27 -2.41 18.61
C ASP A 150 17.02 -2.34 19.50
N GLU A 151 16.13 -1.38 19.25
CA GLU A 151 14.87 -1.20 19.99
C GLU A 151 13.76 -2.16 19.55
N GLY A 152 13.96 -2.95 18.48
CA GLY A 152 12.96 -3.85 17.95
C GLY A 152 11.73 -3.16 17.34
N LYS A 153 11.85 -1.89 16.95
CA LYS A 153 10.76 -1.09 16.38
C LYS A 153 10.32 -1.60 15.01
N ARG A 154 9.11 -1.24 14.62
CA ARG A 154 8.60 -1.43 13.26
C ARG A 154 8.56 -0.09 12.55
N TYR A 155 9.19 -0.02 11.39
CA TYR A 155 9.27 1.23 10.62
C TYR A 155 8.40 1.15 9.38
N MET A 156 7.71 2.25 9.09
CA MET A 156 7.09 2.48 7.81
C MET A 156 7.71 3.70 7.13
N PHE A 157 8.23 3.49 5.94
CA PHE A 157 8.86 4.51 5.12
C PHE A 157 7.93 4.89 3.96
N VAL A 158 7.65 6.16 3.79
CA VAL A 158 6.98 6.67 2.59
C VAL A 158 7.90 7.64 1.89
N LEU A 159 8.22 7.38 0.62
CA LEU A 159 9.05 8.24 -0.22
C LEU A 159 8.17 8.95 -1.24
N ASP A 160 7.98 10.26 -1.08
CA ASP A 160 7.11 11.11 -1.91
C ASP A 160 7.91 12.30 -2.49
N SER A 161 8.41 12.18 -3.73
CA SER A 161 8.38 11.04 -4.63
C SER A 161 9.80 10.63 -5.05
N VAL A 162 9.93 9.43 -5.63
CA VAL A 162 11.20 8.96 -6.22
C VAL A 162 11.68 9.92 -7.33
N ASP A 163 10.73 10.55 -8.02
CA ASP A 163 10.99 11.48 -9.12
C ASP A 163 11.68 12.77 -8.68
N GLY A 164 11.51 13.19 -7.43
CA GLY A 164 12.13 14.38 -6.85
C GLY A 164 13.54 14.16 -6.33
N LEU A 165 14.01 12.91 -6.29
CA LEU A 165 15.36 12.61 -5.79
C LEU A 165 16.43 12.85 -6.85
N MET A 166 17.56 13.40 -6.39
CA MET A 166 18.79 13.54 -7.16
C MET A 166 19.96 12.91 -6.42
N THR A 167 21.03 12.57 -7.16
CA THR A 167 22.25 12.10 -6.53
C THR A 167 23.02 13.26 -5.88
N LYS A 168 23.79 12.97 -4.84
CA LYS A 168 24.66 13.96 -4.21
C LYS A 168 25.66 14.55 -5.23
N GLY A 169 26.16 13.73 -6.17
CA GLY A 169 27.03 14.19 -7.25
C GLY A 169 26.34 15.17 -8.20
N ASP A 170 25.07 14.94 -8.53
CA ASP A 170 24.30 15.82 -9.41
C ASP A 170 23.92 17.14 -8.72
N SER A 171 23.67 17.12 -7.42
CA SER A 171 23.37 18.33 -6.64
C SER A 171 24.51 19.32 -6.57
N LEU A 172 25.75 18.87 -6.77
CA LEU A 172 26.99 19.71 -6.74
C LEU A 172 27.39 20.22 -8.11
N LYS A 173 26.80 19.72 -9.20
CA LYS A 173 27.13 20.17 -10.56
C LYS A 173 26.51 21.53 -10.87
N SER A 174 27.21 22.28 -11.71
CA SER A 174 26.70 23.52 -12.28
C SER A 174 25.47 23.22 -13.17
N MET A 175 24.49 24.15 -13.21
CA MET A 175 23.34 24.09 -14.10
C MET A 175 23.70 24.04 -15.59
N THR A 176 24.95 24.43 -15.94
CA THR A 176 25.46 24.39 -17.30
C THR A 176 26.06 23.03 -17.70
N GLU A 177 26.28 22.14 -16.73
CA GLU A 177 26.79 20.80 -17.00
C GLU A 177 25.60 19.85 -17.31
N ALA A 178 25.55 19.38 -18.56
CA ALA A 178 24.52 18.44 -18.98
C ALA A 178 24.59 17.15 -18.17
N THR A 179 23.57 16.88 -17.39
CA THR A 179 23.49 15.67 -16.56
C THR A 179 23.05 14.46 -17.38
N LYS A 180 23.86 13.40 -17.36
CA LYS A 180 23.39 12.08 -17.85
C LYS A 180 22.45 11.49 -16.80
N VAL A 181 21.18 11.34 -17.17
CA VAL A 181 20.03 10.92 -16.31
C VAL A 181 20.16 9.50 -15.72
N ALA A 182 21.24 8.77 -16.00
CA ALA A 182 21.35 7.34 -15.66
C ALA A 182 21.66 7.04 -14.17
N GLY A 183 22.11 8.00 -13.38
CA GLY A 183 22.56 7.76 -11.99
C GLY A 183 21.42 7.27 -11.06
N GLY A 184 20.27 7.87 -11.10
CA GLY A 184 19.15 7.58 -10.20
C GLY A 184 18.62 6.14 -10.30
N ALA A 185 18.53 5.57 -11.51
CA ALA A 185 18.04 4.20 -11.70
C ALA A 185 19.02 3.15 -11.13
N VAL A 186 20.31 3.38 -11.25
CA VAL A 186 21.36 2.48 -10.73
C VAL A 186 21.33 2.48 -9.20
N ILE A 187 21.27 3.67 -8.60
CA ILE A 187 21.26 3.83 -7.13
C ILE A 187 19.95 3.26 -6.54
N SER A 188 18.81 3.50 -7.17
CA SER A 188 17.53 2.89 -6.77
C SER A 188 17.62 1.37 -6.80
N SER A 189 18.21 0.79 -7.85
CA SER A 189 18.43 -0.66 -7.95
C SER A 189 19.31 -1.20 -6.83
N MET A 190 20.39 -0.49 -6.49
CA MET A 190 21.29 -0.88 -5.40
C MET A 190 20.61 -0.81 -4.04
N LEU A 191 19.83 0.23 -3.76
CA LEU A 191 19.06 0.34 -2.53
C LEU A 191 18.09 -0.83 -2.40
N MET A 192 17.30 -1.08 -3.46
CA MET A 192 16.30 -2.17 -3.43
C MET A 192 16.91 -3.53 -3.14
N LYS A 193 18.05 -3.84 -3.77
CA LYS A 193 18.77 -5.09 -3.49
C LYS A 193 19.21 -5.23 -2.03
N ARG A 194 19.52 -4.12 -1.37
CA ARG A 194 20.01 -4.11 0.01
C ARG A 194 18.91 -4.19 1.06
N ILE A 195 17.76 -3.54 0.81
CA ILE A 195 16.74 -3.38 1.85
C ILE A 195 15.50 -4.26 1.66
N SER A 196 15.17 -4.73 0.44
CA SER A 196 13.89 -5.38 0.16
C SER A 196 13.66 -6.64 0.99
N LEU A 197 14.67 -7.48 1.12
CA LEU A 197 14.57 -8.71 1.92
C LEU A 197 14.49 -8.38 3.42
N ALA A 198 15.30 -7.44 3.89
CA ALA A 198 15.29 -7.01 5.29
C ALA A 198 13.94 -6.35 5.68
N LEU A 199 13.35 -5.53 4.80
CA LEU A 199 12.03 -4.96 5.02
C LEU A 199 11.00 -6.05 5.32
N SER A 200 10.89 -7.06 4.44
CA SER A 200 9.93 -8.15 4.62
C SER A 200 10.20 -8.97 5.88
N LYS A 201 11.45 -9.43 6.07
CA LYS A 201 11.80 -10.34 7.16
C LYS A 201 11.73 -9.71 8.54
N ARG A 202 12.10 -8.43 8.66
CA ARG A 202 12.11 -7.71 9.94
C ARG A 202 10.80 -6.96 10.22
N GLY A 203 9.78 -7.16 9.39
CA GLY A 203 8.47 -6.57 9.61
C GLY A 203 8.44 -5.04 9.42
N HIS A 204 9.19 -4.52 8.45
CA HIS A 204 9.13 -3.12 8.05
C HIS A 204 8.35 -2.96 6.75
N MET A 205 7.82 -1.77 6.50
CA MET A 205 7.10 -1.44 5.27
C MET A 205 7.73 -0.24 4.58
N ALA A 206 7.70 -0.24 3.25
CA ALA A 206 8.07 0.93 2.46
C ALA A 206 7.07 1.14 1.32
N ILE A 207 6.61 2.38 1.12
CA ILE A 207 5.81 2.79 -0.03
C ILE A 207 6.61 3.83 -0.82
N PHE A 208 6.90 3.51 -2.08
CA PHE A 208 7.59 4.42 -2.99
C PHE A 208 6.61 4.96 -4.01
N ILE A 209 6.42 6.27 -3.97
CA ILE A 209 5.54 6.99 -4.89
C ILE A 209 6.36 7.41 -6.12
N SER A 210 5.83 7.14 -7.31
CA SER A 210 6.44 7.55 -8.58
C SER A 210 5.38 8.11 -9.53
N GLN A 211 5.78 9.06 -10.35
CA GLN A 211 4.96 9.54 -11.44
C GLN A 211 5.08 8.61 -12.65
N VAL A 212 4.00 8.47 -13.37
CA VAL A 212 3.98 7.80 -14.68
C VAL A 212 4.06 8.87 -15.75
N ARG A 213 5.06 8.74 -16.63
CA ARG A 213 5.12 9.55 -17.85
C ARG A 213 4.41 8.79 -18.95
N SER A 214 3.51 9.45 -19.66
CA SER A 214 2.95 8.89 -20.89
C SER A 214 4.06 8.85 -21.94
N ASP A 215 4.41 7.65 -22.41
CA ASP A 215 5.20 7.52 -23.64
C ASP A 215 4.34 8.02 -24.79
N ILE A 216 4.60 9.23 -25.24
CA ILE A 216 4.02 9.76 -26.46
C ILE A 216 4.71 9.00 -27.61
N LYS A 217 4.10 7.92 -28.08
CA LYS A 217 4.54 7.26 -29.30
C LYS A 217 4.20 8.18 -30.48
N LEU A 218 5.23 8.72 -31.11
CA LEU A 218 5.13 9.56 -32.30
C LEU A 218 4.72 8.77 -33.57
N ASP A 219 4.51 7.47 -33.46
CA ASP A 219 4.10 6.62 -34.57
C ASP A 219 2.56 6.47 -34.62
N PRO A 220 1.87 7.07 -35.62
CA PRO A 220 0.42 6.97 -35.76
C PRO A 220 -0.07 5.54 -36.03
N TYR A 221 0.79 4.63 -36.51
CA TYR A 221 0.46 3.23 -36.79
C TYR A 221 0.67 2.28 -35.60
N ALA A 222 1.26 2.75 -34.48
CA ALA A 222 1.43 1.97 -33.29
C ALA A 222 0.15 1.90 -32.41
N ALA A 223 -0.95 2.51 -32.84
CA ALA A 223 -2.20 2.62 -32.08
C ALA A 223 -2.89 1.28 -31.76
N ASN A 224 -2.48 0.17 -32.39
CA ASN A 224 -3.08 -1.16 -32.21
C ASN A 224 -2.20 -2.18 -31.46
N LYS A 225 -1.05 -1.80 -30.94
CA LYS A 225 -0.23 -2.70 -30.10
C LYS A 225 -0.28 -2.23 -28.65
N ASP A 226 -0.93 -3.02 -27.84
CA ASP A 226 -0.98 -3.01 -26.36
C ASP A 226 -0.54 -1.69 -25.67
N ILE A 227 -1.52 -0.97 -25.15
CA ILE A 227 -1.39 0.25 -24.31
C ILE A 227 -0.70 -0.08 -22.96
N ARG A 228 0.23 -1.03 -22.89
CA ARG A 228 0.80 -1.58 -21.65
C ARG A 228 2.13 -0.97 -21.22
N GLN A 229 2.60 0.12 -21.83
CA GLN A 229 3.89 0.68 -21.46
C GLN A 229 3.78 2.10 -20.92
N THR A 230 3.19 2.23 -19.73
CA THR A 230 3.50 3.35 -18.86
C THR A 230 4.85 3.07 -18.20
N THR A 231 5.89 3.80 -18.62
CA THR A 231 7.21 3.68 -18.00
C THR A 231 7.23 4.58 -16.77
N ALA A 232 7.15 3.97 -15.57
CA ALA A 232 7.30 4.71 -14.34
C ALA A 232 8.77 4.99 -14.06
N THR A 233 9.08 6.19 -13.59
CA THR A 233 10.43 6.63 -13.19
C THR A 233 11.04 5.70 -12.15
N GLY A 234 12.35 5.44 -12.19
CA GLY A 234 13.07 4.60 -11.23
C GLY A 234 13.47 3.22 -11.74
N GLY A 235 13.20 2.92 -13.04
CA GLY A 235 13.70 1.71 -13.73
C GLY A 235 13.02 0.40 -13.34
N ASN A 236 13.45 -0.69 -13.99
CA ASN A 236 12.87 -2.03 -13.82
C ASN A 236 13.10 -2.63 -12.41
N ALA A 237 14.11 -2.18 -11.67
CA ALA A 237 14.39 -2.72 -10.33
C ALA A 237 13.21 -2.55 -9.37
N LEU A 238 12.55 -1.38 -9.38
CA LEU A 238 11.38 -1.14 -8.55
C LEU A 238 10.19 -2.04 -8.94
N LEU A 239 10.11 -2.52 -10.18
CA LEU A 239 9.09 -3.48 -10.60
C LEU A 239 9.36 -4.88 -10.00
N HIS A 240 10.62 -5.29 -9.95
CA HIS A 240 10.98 -6.63 -9.49
C HIS A 240 10.87 -6.77 -7.97
N PHE A 241 11.34 -5.79 -7.21
CA PHE A 241 11.41 -5.87 -5.75
C PHE A 241 10.11 -5.50 -5.01
N ALA A 242 9.19 -4.77 -5.64
CA ALA A 242 7.91 -4.44 -5.01
C ALA A 242 7.02 -5.68 -4.88
N ASN A 243 6.37 -5.83 -3.72
CA ASN A 243 5.35 -6.85 -3.48
C ASN A 243 4.05 -6.47 -4.20
N TRP A 244 3.64 -5.22 -4.07
CA TRP A 244 2.47 -4.64 -4.73
C TRP A 244 2.85 -3.44 -5.56
N ILE A 245 2.27 -3.33 -6.75
CA ILE A 245 2.33 -2.14 -7.60
C ILE A 245 0.91 -1.70 -7.89
N LEU A 246 0.54 -0.54 -7.35
CA LEU A 246 -0.77 0.06 -7.51
C LEU A 246 -0.66 1.27 -8.43
N GLU A 247 -1.35 1.24 -9.57
CA GLU A 247 -1.44 2.38 -10.49
C GLU A 247 -2.72 3.16 -10.25
N PHE A 248 -2.57 4.41 -9.86
CA PHE A 248 -3.66 5.34 -9.63
C PHE A 248 -4.03 6.04 -10.93
N GLU A 249 -5.25 5.81 -11.41
CA GLU A 249 -5.77 6.46 -12.60
C GLU A 249 -6.06 7.95 -12.32
N PRO A 250 -5.95 8.82 -13.34
CA PRO A 250 -6.30 10.24 -13.19
C PRO A 250 -7.80 10.39 -12.91
N LYS A 251 -8.14 11.42 -12.13
CA LYS A 251 -9.52 11.77 -11.81
C LYS A 251 -10.17 12.49 -12.99
N PHE A 252 -11.30 12.00 -13.47
CA PHE A 252 -12.11 12.62 -14.52
C PHE A 252 -13.44 13.14 -13.97
N GLY A 253 -14.14 13.97 -14.76
CA GLY A 253 -15.45 14.53 -14.38
C GLY A 253 -16.49 13.47 -13.99
N LYS A 254 -16.47 12.31 -14.64
CA LYS A 254 -17.36 11.16 -14.31
C LYS A 254 -17.08 10.49 -12.97
N ASP A 255 -15.92 10.77 -12.38
CA ASP A 255 -15.52 10.18 -11.10
C ASP A 255 -15.95 11.05 -9.92
N LEU A 256 -16.49 12.23 -10.19
CA LEU A 256 -16.98 13.16 -9.18
C LEU A 256 -18.31 12.66 -8.60
N ILE A 257 -18.45 12.78 -7.29
CA ILE A 257 -19.67 12.45 -6.57
C ILE A 257 -20.35 13.75 -6.21
N LEU A 258 -21.58 13.91 -6.71
CA LEU A 258 -22.41 15.07 -6.47
C LEU A 258 -23.32 14.85 -5.26
N GLU A 259 -23.69 15.92 -4.57
CA GLU A 259 -24.65 15.90 -3.47
C GLU A 259 -26.00 15.30 -3.91
N LYS A 260 -26.42 15.64 -5.15
CA LYS A 260 -27.60 15.09 -5.82
C LYS A 260 -27.17 14.36 -7.10
N PRO A 261 -27.04 13.04 -7.09
CA PRO A 261 -26.45 12.27 -8.19
C PRO A 261 -27.18 12.43 -9.54
N ASN A 262 -28.50 12.65 -9.50
CA ASN A 262 -29.35 12.72 -10.69
C ASN A 262 -29.47 14.14 -11.28
N GLU A 263 -28.90 15.14 -10.64
CA GLU A 263 -28.90 16.53 -11.10
C GLU A 263 -27.54 16.90 -11.69
N ARG A 264 -27.52 17.88 -12.60
CA ARG A 264 -26.27 18.43 -13.14
C ARG A 264 -25.49 19.14 -12.05
N TYR A 265 -24.17 19.15 -12.17
CA TYR A 265 -23.30 19.94 -11.31
C TYR A 265 -23.72 21.42 -11.33
N ASP A 266 -23.87 21.99 -10.15
CA ASP A 266 -24.08 23.42 -9.92
C ASP A 266 -23.32 23.82 -8.66
N GLN A 267 -22.52 24.89 -8.75
CA GLN A 267 -21.64 25.30 -7.67
C GLN A 267 -22.37 25.64 -6.35
N VAL A 268 -23.63 26.04 -6.44
CA VAL A 268 -24.44 26.42 -5.29
C VAL A 268 -25.48 25.37 -4.93
N LYS A 269 -26.18 24.82 -5.94
CA LYS A 269 -27.36 23.95 -5.75
C LYS A 269 -27.04 22.48 -5.72
N ASN A 270 -25.90 22.07 -6.33
CA ASN A 270 -25.48 20.66 -6.38
C ASN A 270 -23.95 20.56 -6.40
N LYS A 271 -23.36 20.56 -5.22
CA LYS A 271 -21.92 20.61 -5.01
C LYS A 271 -21.27 19.24 -5.22
N ILE A 272 -19.98 19.27 -5.54
CA ILE A 272 -19.13 18.09 -5.50
C ILE A 272 -18.79 17.79 -4.04
N ILE A 273 -19.19 16.62 -3.54
CA ILE A 273 -18.97 16.20 -2.16
C ILE A 273 -17.92 15.12 -2.03
N GLY A 274 -17.43 14.59 -3.16
CA GLY A 274 -16.43 13.55 -3.18
C GLY A 274 -16.00 13.16 -4.58
N HIS A 275 -15.21 12.11 -4.67
CA HIS A 275 -14.84 11.47 -5.93
C HIS A 275 -14.48 10.01 -5.72
N ASN A 276 -14.49 9.23 -6.78
CA ASN A 276 -14.00 7.86 -6.81
C ASN A 276 -12.52 7.83 -7.17
N VAL A 277 -11.71 7.22 -6.33
CA VAL A 277 -10.33 6.83 -6.63
C VAL A 277 -10.36 5.52 -7.40
N LYS A 278 -9.56 5.40 -8.45
CA LYS A 278 -9.47 4.21 -9.29
C LYS A 278 -8.04 3.71 -9.30
N ILE A 279 -7.87 2.44 -9.04
CA ILE A 279 -6.57 1.77 -8.95
C ILE A 279 -6.58 0.55 -9.86
N VAL A 280 -5.49 0.38 -10.61
CA VAL A 280 -5.18 -0.86 -11.33
C VAL A 280 -4.04 -1.56 -10.60
N ILE A 281 -4.23 -2.80 -10.21
CA ILE A 281 -3.19 -3.62 -9.58
C ILE A 281 -2.26 -4.14 -10.68
N LYS A 282 -1.07 -3.54 -10.81
CA LYS A 282 -0.08 -3.92 -11.84
C LYS A 282 0.78 -5.10 -11.43
N LYS A 283 0.99 -5.29 -10.13
CA LYS A 283 1.67 -6.44 -9.55
C LYS A 283 1.02 -6.79 -8.23
N SER A 284 0.84 -8.07 -7.97
CA SER A 284 0.24 -8.61 -6.77
C SER A 284 1.03 -9.79 -6.22
N THR A 285 0.81 -10.11 -4.96
CA THR A 285 1.30 -11.33 -4.31
C THR A 285 0.21 -12.41 -4.19
N ASN A 286 -1.02 -12.10 -4.64
CA ASN A 286 -2.20 -12.98 -4.55
C ASN A 286 -2.90 -13.21 -5.90
N GLU A 287 -2.17 -13.10 -7.01
CA GLU A 287 -2.67 -13.37 -8.38
C GLU A 287 -3.77 -12.42 -8.89
N THR A 288 -4.03 -11.29 -8.22
CA THR A 288 -5.03 -10.28 -8.62
C THR A 288 -4.51 -9.26 -9.64
N THR A 289 -3.39 -9.55 -10.31
CA THR A 289 -2.77 -8.65 -11.30
C THR A 289 -3.75 -8.29 -12.42
N ASN A 290 -3.75 -7.01 -12.80
CA ASN A 290 -4.66 -6.35 -13.76
C ASN A 290 -6.10 -6.16 -13.27
N SER A 291 -6.44 -6.52 -12.05
CA SER A 291 -7.74 -6.16 -11.47
C SER A 291 -7.84 -4.65 -11.25
N LYS A 292 -9.06 -4.14 -11.33
CA LYS A 292 -9.38 -2.75 -11.06
C LYS A 292 -10.16 -2.64 -9.78
N VAL A 293 -9.77 -1.69 -8.96
CA VAL A 293 -10.43 -1.37 -7.69
C VAL A 293 -10.86 0.08 -7.73
N GLN A 294 -12.03 0.36 -7.19
CA GLN A 294 -12.54 1.70 -7.04
C GLN A 294 -13.08 1.87 -5.63
N TYR A 295 -12.81 3.05 -5.03
CA TYR A 295 -13.38 3.42 -3.74
C TYR A 295 -13.66 4.93 -3.67
N PRO A 296 -14.71 5.35 -2.93
CA PRO A 296 -15.10 6.74 -2.82
C PRO A 296 -14.35 7.46 -1.72
N ILE A 297 -14.04 8.74 -1.97
CA ILE A 297 -13.52 9.71 -1.00
C ILE A 297 -14.59 10.76 -0.73
N LYS A 298 -14.87 11.05 0.54
CA LYS A 298 -15.75 12.15 0.96
C LYS A 298 -14.92 13.39 1.33
N TYR A 299 -15.24 14.52 0.73
CA TYR A 299 -14.57 15.79 1.00
C TYR A 299 -14.98 16.38 2.35
N GLY A 300 -14.10 17.21 2.92
CA GLY A 300 -14.34 17.90 4.18
C GLY A 300 -14.15 17.04 5.45
N ARG A 301 -13.90 15.74 5.31
CA ARG A 301 -13.57 14.88 6.45
C ARG A 301 -12.12 15.08 6.89
N LYS A 302 -11.87 14.96 8.19
CA LYS A 302 -10.56 15.09 8.84
C LYS A 302 -10.20 13.80 9.58
N ASP A 303 -9.04 13.79 10.22
CA ASP A 303 -8.59 12.74 11.13
C ASP A 303 -8.57 11.33 10.52
N GLY A 304 -8.18 11.24 9.25
CA GLY A 304 -8.07 9.98 8.53
C GLY A 304 -9.40 9.29 8.23
N SER A 305 -10.49 10.06 8.10
CA SER A 305 -11.82 9.52 7.77
C SER A 305 -12.27 9.85 6.34
N SER A 306 -11.33 10.22 5.45
CA SER A 306 -11.63 10.66 4.08
C SER A 306 -12.21 9.54 3.20
N VAL A 307 -11.79 8.29 3.39
CA VAL A 307 -12.39 7.14 2.68
C VAL A 307 -13.85 7.00 3.12
N TRP A 308 -14.74 6.91 2.15
CA TRP A 308 -16.18 6.89 2.41
C TRP A 308 -16.67 5.47 2.68
N ARG A 309 -16.32 4.93 3.85
CA ARG A 309 -16.59 3.54 4.25
C ARG A 309 -18.06 3.17 4.19
N GLU A 310 -18.95 4.09 4.53
CA GLU A 310 -20.40 3.87 4.48
C GLU A 310 -20.86 3.51 3.06
N TYR A 311 -20.23 4.12 2.06
CA TYR A 311 -20.51 3.83 0.65
C TYR A 311 -19.98 2.44 0.26
N GLU A 312 -18.72 2.13 0.59
CA GLU A 312 -18.11 0.83 0.30
C GLU A 312 -18.84 -0.34 1.00
N VAL A 313 -19.26 -0.13 2.24
CA VAL A 313 -20.01 -1.15 3.01
C VAL A 313 -21.33 -1.48 2.31
N ILE A 314 -22.03 -0.50 1.74
CA ILE A 314 -23.26 -0.76 0.98
C ILE A 314 -22.97 -1.59 -0.28
N ASP A 315 -21.92 -1.27 -1.02
CA ASP A 315 -21.52 -2.03 -2.21
C ASP A 315 -21.24 -3.49 -1.85
N GLN A 316 -20.56 -3.73 -0.74
CA GLN A 316 -20.26 -5.09 -0.26
C GLN A 316 -21.53 -5.80 0.29
N ILE A 317 -22.40 -5.11 1.02
CA ILE A 317 -23.69 -5.66 1.48
C ILE A 317 -24.52 -6.18 0.29
N LEU A 318 -24.56 -5.43 -0.80
CA LEU A 318 -25.26 -5.83 -2.01
C LEU A 318 -24.55 -6.96 -2.76
N SER A 319 -23.23 -6.91 -2.86
CA SER A 319 -22.42 -7.93 -3.55
C SER A 319 -22.43 -9.28 -2.84
N TRP A 320 -22.52 -9.28 -1.50
CA TRP A 320 -22.61 -10.50 -0.69
C TRP A 320 -24.05 -10.93 -0.40
N GLU A 321 -25.01 -10.30 -1.06
CA GLU A 321 -26.44 -10.61 -0.97
C GLU A 321 -27.04 -10.50 0.45
N PHE A 322 -26.42 -9.73 1.36
CA PHE A 322 -27.01 -9.41 2.67
C PHE A 322 -28.20 -8.47 2.55
N ALA A 323 -28.29 -7.75 1.43
CA ALA A 323 -29.46 -7.01 1.01
C ALA A 323 -29.65 -7.09 -0.50
N SER A 324 -30.88 -6.87 -0.96
CA SER A 324 -31.21 -6.77 -2.38
C SER A 324 -31.74 -5.39 -2.71
N ALA A 325 -31.30 -4.82 -3.84
CA ALA A 325 -31.87 -3.59 -4.40
C ALA A 325 -32.90 -3.95 -5.47
N LYS A 326 -34.18 -3.70 -5.20
CA LYS A 326 -35.27 -3.93 -6.15
C LYS A 326 -36.09 -2.66 -6.30
N GLY A 327 -36.08 -2.09 -7.51
CA GLY A 327 -36.73 -0.81 -7.79
C GLY A 327 -36.14 0.30 -6.92
N ALA A 328 -37.00 0.99 -6.17
CA ALA A 328 -36.57 2.10 -5.29
C ALA A 328 -36.18 1.65 -3.88
N TRP A 329 -36.13 0.35 -3.59
CA TRP A 329 -35.94 -0.15 -2.23
C TRP A 329 -34.70 -1.03 -2.10
N VAL A 330 -33.97 -0.84 -1.01
CA VAL A 330 -32.94 -1.76 -0.52
C VAL A 330 -33.54 -2.54 0.66
N THR A 331 -33.60 -3.87 0.54
CA THR A 331 -34.20 -4.75 1.53
C THR A 331 -33.16 -5.72 2.06
N PHE A 332 -32.92 -5.71 3.36
CA PHE A 332 -32.00 -6.62 4.05
C PHE A 332 -32.64 -7.99 4.27
N THR A 333 -31.82 -9.04 4.31
CA THR A 333 -32.26 -10.39 4.64
C THR A 333 -32.63 -10.48 6.13
N ASP A 334 -33.53 -11.43 6.47
CA ASP A 334 -33.94 -11.60 7.87
C ASP A 334 -32.80 -12.09 8.75
N GLU A 335 -31.89 -12.91 8.18
CA GLU A 335 -30.72 -13.44 8.85
C GLU A 335 -29.80 -12.32 9.35
N ILE A 336 -29.50 -11.34 8.48
CA ILE A 336 -28.60 -10.24 8.87
C ILE A 336 -29.26 -9.30 9.88
N ILE A 337 -30.57 -9.10 9.80
CA ILE A 337 -31.32 -8.31 10.78
C ILE A 337 -31.30 -8.97 12.17
N GLU A 338 -31.48 -10.29 12.23
CA GLU A 338 -31.41 -11.03 13.49
C GLU A 338 -29.98 -11.07 14.06
N GLU A 339 -28.96 -11.16 13.20
CA GLU A 339 -27.57 -11.13 13.59
C GLU A 339 -27.21 -9.77 14.23
N LEU A 340 -27.60 -8.66 13.60
CA LEU A 340 -27.39 -7.31 14.14
C LEU A 340 -28.11 -7.09 15.47
N LYS A 341 -29.30 -7.63 15.65
CA LYS A 341 -30.03 -7.54 16.93
C LYS A 341 -29.29 -8.25 18.06
N LYS A 342 -28.63 -9.38 17.79
CA LYS A 342 -27.79 -10.07 18.80
C LYS A 342 -26.61 -9.22 19.28
N GLU A 343 -26.11 -8.36 18.41
CA GLU A 343 -25.06 -7.38 18.71
C GLU A 343 -25.60 -6.05 19.28
N ASN A 344 -26.89 -5.98 19.60
CA ASN A 344 -27.59 -4.78 20.05
C ASN A 344 -27.55 -3.62 19.03
N LEU A 345 -27.52 -3.95 17.75
CA LEU A 345 -27.56 -3.00 16.64
C LEU A 345 -28.92 -3.03 15.97
N GLU A 346 -29.57 -1.87 15.85
CA GLU A 346 -30.86 -1.74 15.21
C GLU A 346 -30.71 -1.22 13.78
N LEU A 347 -31.06 -2.07 12.80
CA LEU A 347 -31.12 -1.71 11.39
C LEU A 347 -32.55 -1.93 10.88
N LYS A 348 -33.10 -0.93 10.20
CA LYS A 348 -34.39 -1.07 9.53
C LYS A 348 -34.25 -2.06 8.36
N LYS A 349 -35.22 -2.97 8.23
CA LYS A 349 -35.21 -3.98 7.17
C LYS A 349 -35.24 -3.38 5.77
N GLN A 350 -35.87 -2.21 5.58
CA GLN A 350 -36.03 -1.57 4.28
C GLN A 350 -35.62 -0.10 4.31
N HIS A 351 -34.92 0.33 3.27
CA HIS A 351 -34.54 1.74 3.01
C HIS A 351 -34.92 2.12 1.59
N GLN A 352 -35.47 3.32 1.43
CA GLN A 352 -35.82 3.86 0.12
C GLN A 352 -34.58 4.42 -0.57
N GLY A 353 -33.98 3.63 -1.47
CA GLY A 353 -32.78 3.99 -2.22
C GLY A 353 -31.48 3.85 -1.43
N VAL A 354 -30.39 3.77 -2.19
CA VAL A 354 -29.03 3.63 -1.66
C VAL A 354 -28.58 4.89 -0.91
N ASP A 355 -29.00 6.08 -1.36
CA ASP A 355 -28.60 7.35 -0.74
C ASP A 355 -29.20 7.52 0.67
N ASN A 356 -30.46 7.14 0.87
CA ASN A 356 -31.08 7.17 2.21
C ASN A 356 -30.43 6.13 3.13
N LEU A 357 -30.10 4.94 2.62
CA LEU A 357 -29.36 3.94 3.39
C LEU A 357 -27.97 4.49 3.77
N ARG A 358 -27.26 5.12 2.84
CA ARG A 358 -25.96 5.72 3.11
C ARG A 358 -26.04 6.78 4.20
N SER A 359 -26.99 7.72 4.11
CA SER A 359 -27.19 8.75 5.13
C SER A 359 -27.51 8.11 6.50
N TYR A 360 -28.34 7.10 6.51
CA TYR A 360 -28.63 6.35 7.74
C TYR A 360 -27.38 5.71 8.33
N LEU A 361 -26.52 5.08 7.52
CA LEU A 361 -25.28 4.47 7.98
C LEU A 361 -24.24 5.52 8.44
N GLU A 362 -24.23 6.71 7.85
CA GLU A 362 -23.37 7.83 8.31
C GLU A 362 -23.71 8.25 9.74
N ASP A 363 -24.99 8.21 10.10
CA ASP A 363 -25.48 8.54 11.43
C ASP A 363 -25.35 7.35 12.42
N ASN A 364 -25.18 6.11 11.90
CA ASN A 364 -25.14 4.88 12.69
C ASN A 364 -23.82 4.13 12.51
N ARG A 365 -22.73 4.77 12.86
CA ARG A 365 -21.35 4.26 12.69
C ARG A 365 -21.12 2.84 13.22
N PRO A 366 -21.65 2.42 14.37
CA PRO A 366 -21.46 1.05 14.87
C PRO A 366 -21.93 -0.04 13.89
N ILE A 367 -22.97 0.23 13.08
CA ILE A 367 -23.44 -0.70 12.05
C ILE A 367 -22.43 -0.81 10.90
N VAL A 368 -21.83 0.32 10.52
CA VAL A 368 -20.76 0.34 9.48
C VAL A 368 -19.56 -0.46 9.96
N ASP A 369 -19.14 -0.24 11.20
CA ASP A 369 -17.98 -0.94 11.78
C ASP A 369 -18.26 -2.45 11.93
N TYR A 370 -19.49 -2.85 12.27
CA TYR A 370 -19.88 -4.23 12.29
C TYR A 370 -19.73 -4.90 10.91
N PHE A 371 -20.31 -4.32 9.86
CA PHE A 371 -20.18 -4.86 8.51
C PHE A 371 -18.73 -4.85 8.02
N TYR A 372 -18.02 -3.77 8.26
CA TYR A 372 -16.60 -3.68 7.91
C TYR A 372 -15.80 -4.83 8.52
N ASN A 373 -15.94 -5.05 9.82
CA ASN A 373 -15.25 -6.13 10.53
C ASN A 373 -15.70 -7.51 10.03
N LYS A 374 -17.01 -7.70 9.74
CA LYS A 374 -17.54 -8.95 9.19
C LYS A 374 -16.88 -9.29 7.85
N PHE A 375 -16.75 -8.32 6.95
CA PHE A 375 -16.10 -8.53 5.65
C PHE A 375 -14.60 -8.82 5.82
N ILE A 376 -13.90 -8.04 6.62
CA ILE A 376 -12.45 -8.23 6.83
C ILE A 376 -12.14 -9.58 7.50
N ASN A 377 -12.91 -9.97 8.53
CA ASN A 377 -12.70 -11.25 9.20
C ASN A 377 -12.94 -12.45 8.28
N THR A 378 -13.87 -12.34 7.33
CA THR A 378 -14.10 -13.39 6.33
C THR A 378 -12.95 -13.51 5.34
N LEU A 379 -12.18 -12.43 5.11
CA LEU A 379 -11.00 -12.45 4.25
C LEU A 379 -9.73 -12.95 4.96
N ALA A 380 -9.71 -12.94 6.27
CA ALA A 380 -8.58 -13.40 7.07
C ALA A 380 -8.54 -14.94 7.24
N LEU A 381 -9.56 -15.63 6.73
CA LEU A 381 -9.64 -17.10 6.67
C LEU A 381 -9.10 -17.62 5.34
#